data_a9d8af2ee0ecc7a4add5e6b7cb6ba0f2
#
_entry.id   a9d8af2ee0ecc7a4add5e6b7cb6ba0f2
#
_cell.length_a   1.000
_cell.length_b   1.000
_cell.length_c   1.000
_cell.angle_alpha   90.00
_cell.angle_beta   90.00
_cell.angle_gamma   90.00
#
_symmetry.space_group_name_H-M   'P 1'
#
loop_
_entity.id
_entity.type
_entity.pdbx_description
1 polymer ?
#
loop_
_entity_poly.entity_id
_entity_poly.type
_entity_poly.pdbx_seq_one_letter_code
_entity_poly.pdbx_strand_id
1 'polypeptide(L)'
;MLDVNMFDQLRIGLATAEQIRLWSKGEVKKPETINYRTLRPEKDGLFCEKIFGPTRDWECYCGKYKRVRFKGIICERCGVEVTRSKVRRERMGHIELAAPVVHIWYLRGTRSWLAYLLGGLEPKEELKAKQLEKVIYFAAYLVSTVDADKRHADHKQLEEDYLEECEAITKDREKSMKAKLKEQEAELKAMEKDGAKESDIKARQKIMDKEEQSLRDRFDNEMDLVKRAWDEFASLHPRKIIEDEALWREIKDRYQDYFTGGTGADAIKMLIDSIDFDSEEIKIRDAIENGLKGKPLSAQRKQKAIKRLKIVASFNQRDESGRRVNSPKAMILDVVPVIPPDLRPMVQLEGGRFATSDLNDLYRRVINRNNRLRRLLDLGAPEIIVNNEKRMLQEAVDALFDNGRRGRPVTGPGNRPLKSLSDMLKGKQGRFRQNLLGKRVDY
;
A
#
# COMPACT_ATOMS: atom_id res chain seq x y z
N MET A 1 -30.05 24.42 0.87
CA MET A 1 -29.28 23.47 0.05
C MET A 1 -28.91 24.21 -1.21
N LEU A 2 -27.60 24.36 -1.45
CA LEU A 2 -27.12 24.83 -2.75
C LEU A 2 -27.58 23.81 -3.80
N ASP A 3 -28.22 24.28 -4.85
CA ASP A 3 -28.64 23.42 -5.94
C ASP A 3 -27.37 22.92 -6.63
N VAL A 4 -27.08 21.62 -6.54
CA VAL A 4 -25.89 21.00 -7.09
C VAL A 4 -25.77 21.17 -8.62
N ASN A 5 -26.83 21.61 -9.26
CA ASN A 5 -26.86 21.90 -10.71
C ASN A 5 -26.50 23.35 -11.04
N MET A 6 -26.45 24.25 -10.06
CA MET A 6 -26.07 25.65 -10.26
C MET A 6 -24.66 25.89 -9.72
N PHE A 7 -23.66 25.72 -10.57
CA PHE A 7 -22.27 26.06 -10.28
C PHE A 7 -21.59 26.70 -11.53
N ASP A 8 -20.74 27.67 -11.28
CA ASP A 8 -20.01 28.36 -12.34
C ASP A 8 -18.66 27.73 -12.62
N GLN A 9 -18.08 27.08 -11.61
CA GLN A 9 -16.74 26.48 -11.69
C GLN A 9 -16.68 25.11 -11.03
N LEU A 10 -15.89 24.23 -11.63
CA LEU A 10 -15.54 22.91 -11.08
C LEU A 10 -14.07 22.90 -10.72
N ARG A 11 -13.74 22.70 -9.44
CA ARG A 11 -12.38 22.55 -8.97
C ARG A 11 -12.07 21.09 -8.69
N ILE A 12 -10.98 20.58 -9.29
CA ILE A 12 -10.45 19.25 -9.01
C ILE A 12 -9.23 19.42 -8.11
N GLY A 13 -9.20 18.72 -7.00
CA GLY A 13 -8.11 18.75 -6.04
C GLY A 13 -7.87 17.40 -5.38
N LEU A 14 -6.85 17.34 -4.53
CA LEU A 14 -6.53 16.15 -3.75
C LEU A 14 -7.32 16.18 -2.44
N ALA A 15 -7.96 15.07 -2.10
CA ALA A 15 -8.69 14.91 -0.84
C ALA A 15 -7.84 14.16 0.18
N THR A 16 -7.64 14.77 1.35
CA THR A 16 -7.00 14.10 2.50
C THR A 16 -7.96 13.15 3.20
N ALA A 17 -7.43 12.24 4.02
CA ALA A 17 -8.24 11.34 4.84
C ALA A 17 -9.23 12.11 5.75
N GLU A 18 -8.81 13.25 6.29
CA GLU A 18 -9.64 14.12 7.11
C GLU A 18 -10.82 14.71 6.34
N GLN A 19 -10.59 15.16 5.11
CA GLN A 19 -11.64 15.66 4.23
C GLN A 19 -12.64 14.56 3.86
N ILE A 20 -12.15 13.34 3.59
CA ILE A 20 -13.03 12.20 3.30
C ILE A 20 -13.90 11.87 4.51
N ARG A 21 -13.35 11.88 5.73
CA ARG A 21 -14.13 11.70 6.96
C ARG A 21 -15.15 12.80 7.16
N LEU A 22 -14.80 14.04 6.84
CA LEU A 22 -15.72 15.20 6.95
C LEU A 22 -16.90 15.07 5.98
N TRP A 23 -16.69 14.59 4.76
CA TRP A 23 -17.77 14.36 3.80
C TRP A 23 -18.67 13.18 4.19
N SER A 24 -18.12 12.22 4.91
CA SER A 24 -18.79 10.98 5.25
C SER A 24 -19.80 11.16 6.39
N LYS A 25 -20.92 10.44 6.30
CA LYS A 25 -21.92 10.34 7.35
C LYS A 25 -21.73 9.09 8.25
N GLY A 26 -20.73 8.26 7.96
CA GLY A 26 -20.38 7.12 8.80
C GLY A 26 -19.49 6.08 8.11
N GLU A 27 -18.92 5.19 8.91
CA GLU A 27 -18.04 4.11 8.46
C GLU A 27 -18.86 2.90 8.00
N VAL A 28 -18.54 2.38 6.81
CA VAL A 28 -19.07 1.12 6.28
C VAL A 28 -18.15 -0.02 6.71
N LYS A 29 -18.62 -0.86 7.64
CA LYS A 29 -17.84 -1.95 8.24
C LYS A 29 -18.10 -3.31 7.60
N LYS A 30 -19.30 -3.50 7.06
CA LYS A 30 -19.79 -4.77 6.57
C LYS A 30 -19.89 -4.81 5.04
N PRO A 31 -19.51 -5.93 4.41
CA PRO A 31 -19.62 -6.09 2.96
C PRO A 31 -21.05 -6.36 2.48
N GLU A 32 -21.99 -6.64 3.40
CA GLU A 32 -23.36 -6.94 3.09
C GLU A 32 -24.07 -5.72 2.49
N THR A 33 -24.96 -5.99 1.56
CA THR A 33 -25.74 -4.98 0.85
C THR A 33 -27.18 -4.91 1.38
N ILE A 34 -27.97 -5.91 1.08
CA ILE A 34 -29.37 -6.05 1.49
C ILE A 34 -29.60 -7.45 2.05
N ASN A 35 -30.59 -7.57 2.92
CA ASN A 35 -31.11 -8.86 3.36
C ASN A 35 -32.04 -9.41 2.27
N TYR A 36 -31.67 -10.56 1.68
CA TYR A 36 -32.44 -11.16 0.57
C TYR A 36 -33.85 -11.59 0.95
N ARG A 37 -34.12 -11.86 2.23
CA ARG A 37 -35.44 -12.27 2.72
C ARG A 37 -36.36 -11.07 2.93
N THR A 38 -35.82 -9.99 3.54
CA THR A 38 -36.60 -8.81 3.92
C THR A 38 -36.49 -7.67 2.91
N LEU A 39 -35.57 -7.76 1.96
CA LEU A 39 -35.23 -6.74 0.97
C LEU A 39 -34.80 -5.40 1.60
N ARG A 40 -34.46 -5.40 2.88
CA ARG A 40 -34.02 -4.21 3.61
C ARG A 40 -32.51 -4.09 3.64
N PRO A 41 -31.96 -2.88 3.61
CA PRO A 41 -30.52 -2.64 3.75
C PRO A 41 -29.97 -3.19 5.07
N GLU A 42 -28.84 -3.86 5.02
CA GLU A 42 -28.15 -4.32 6.23
C GLU A 42 -27.50 -3.15 6.98
N LYS A 43 -27.52 -3.25 8.32
CA LYS A 43 -26.91 -2.24 9.18
C LYS A 43 -25.40 -2.26 9.03
N ASP A 44 -24.78 -1.08 8.95
CA ASP A 44 -23.35 -0.84 8.76
C ASP A 44 -22.78 -1.42 7.44
N GLY A 45 -23.66 -1.82 6.52
CA GLY A 45 -23.34 -2.30 5.19
C GLY A 45 -23.35 -1.20 4.12
N LEU A 46 -23.11 -1.61 2.86
CA LEU A 46 -22.99 -0.71 1.72
C LEU A 46 -24.26 0.10 1.39
N PHE A 47 -25.44 -0.29 1.88
CA PHE A 47 -26.73 0.39 1.68
C PHE A 47 -27.35 0.87 2.99
N CYS A 48 -26.61 0.88 4.09
CA CYS A 48 -27.10 1.21 5.44
C CYS A 48 -27.86 2.53 5.47
N GLU A 49 -29.10 2.51 6.01
CA GLU A 49 -29.93 3.71 6.12
C GLU A 49 -29.41 4.71 7.16
N LYS A 50 -28.70 4.23 8.18
CA LYS A 50 -28.07 5.10 9.19
C LYS A 50 -27.00 6.00 8.57
N ILE A 51 -26.23 5.48 7.62
CA ILE A 51 -25.13 6.19 6.96
C ILE A 51 -25.67 7.03 5.79
N PHE A 52 -26.43 6.41 4.90
CA PHE A 52 -26.80 7.01 3.62
C PHE A 52 -28.20 7.62 3.60
N GLY A 53 -28.99 7.43 4.65
CA GLY A 53 -30.36 7.93 4.74
C GLY A 53 -31.41 6.86 4.45
N PRO A 54 -32.70 7.19 4.70
CA PRO A 54 -33.81 6.27 4.57
C PRO A 54 -34.10 5.88 3.12
N THR A 55 -34.65 4.68 2.92
CA THR A 55 -35.10 4.20 1.60
C THR A 55 -36.47 4.76 1.19
N ARG A 56 -37.28 5.17 2.16
CA ARG A 56 -38.60 5.79 1.95
C ARG A 56 -38.61 7.18 2.55
N ASP A 57 -39.33 8.09 1.89
CA ASP A 57 -39.48 9.45 2.37
C ASP A 57 -40.11 9.47 3.76
N TRP A 58 -39.49 10.19 4.67
CA TRP A 58 -39.99 10.48 6.01
C TRP A 58 -40.24 9.24 6.89
N GLU A 59 -39.62 8.11 6.59
CA GLU A 59 -39.71 6.87 7.35
C GLU A 59 -38.36 6.43 7.86
N CYS A 60 -38.25 6.11 9.15
CA CYS A 60 -37.01 5.49 9.70
C CYS A 60 -37.03 3.98 9.48
N TYR A 61 -35.88 3.34 9.56
CA TYR A 61 -35.68 1.88 9.32
C TYR A 61 -36.60 0.99 10.18
N CYS A 62 -36.79 1.30 11.47
CA CYS A 62 -37.62 0.52 12.38
C CYS A 62 -39.14 0.85 12.28
N GLY A 63 -39.53 1.87 11.53
CA GLY A 63 -40.90 2.28 11.35
C GLY A 63 -41.54 3.04 12.52
N LYS A 64 -40.76 3.42 13.55
CA LYS A 64 -41.23 4.24 14.68
C LYS A 64 -41.75 5.61 14.22
N TYR A 65 -40.99 6.24 13.31
CA TYR A 65 -41.31 7.53 12.72
C TYR A 65 -41.64 7.37 11.24
N LYS A 66 -42.85 7.81 10.79
CA LYS A 66 -43.32 7.61 9.42
C LYS A 66 -43.95 8.83 8.77
N ARG A 67 -43.87 10.02 9.38
CA ARG A 67 -44.54 11.22 8.88
C ARG A 67 -43.62 12.43 8.81
N VAL A 68 -43.93 13.35 7.91
CA VAL A 68 -43.18 14.60 7.67
C VAL A 68 -43.00 15.43 8.94
N ARG A 69 -43.96 15.39 9.89
CA ARG A 69 -43.87 16.13 11.17
C ARG A 69 -42.62 15.78 11.99
N PHE A 70 -42.01 14.63 11.75
CA PHE A 70 -40.76 14.15 12.41
C PHE A 70 -39.49 14.47 11.62
N LYS A 71 -39.57 15.38 10.64
CA LYS A 71 -38.42 15.79 9.82
C LYS A 71 -37.21 16.18 10.67
N GLY A 72 -36.04 15.63 10.33
CA GLY A 72 -34.77 15.93 10.99
C GLY A 72 -34.54 15.21 12.31
N ILE A 73 -35.50 14.43 12.81
CA ILE A 73 -35.31 13.63 14.03
C ILE A 73 -34.46 12.40 13.71
N ILE A 74 -33.46 12.14 14.54
CA ILE A 74 -32.69 10.91 14.52
C ILE A 74 -33.39 9.90 15.42
N CYS A 75 -33.81 8.76 14.84
CA CYS A 75 -34.52 7.74 15.61
C CYS A 75 -33.58 7.10 16.65
N GLU A 76 -33.99 7.13 17.92
CA GLU A 76 -33.20 6.60 19.05
C GLU A 76 -33.00 5.07 18.92
N ARG A 77 -33.97 4.37 18.29
CA ARG A 77 -33.92 2.90 18.14
C ARG A 77 -33.02 2.42 17.01
N CYS A 78 -33.10 3.06 15.83
CA CYS A 78 -32.36 2.60 14.65
C CYS A 78 -31.26 3.58 14.18
N GLY A 79 -31.17 4.78 14.74
CA GLY A 79 -30.19 5.79 14.39
C GLY A 79 -30.39 6.45 13.01
N VAL A 80 -31.51 6.17 12.33
CA VAL A 80 -31.78 6.73 11.01
C VAL A 80 -32.44 8.09 11.16
N GLU A 81 -31.95 9.09 10.43
CA GLU A 81 -32.53 10.41 10.37
C GLU A 81 -33.78 10.40 9.47
N VAL A 82 -34.85 10.98 9.95
CA VAL A 82 -36.14 11.09 9.20
C VAL A 82 -36.04 12.24 8.20
N THR A 83 -35.73 11.90 6.95
CA THR A 83 -35.56 12.85 5.84
C THR A 83 -36.08 12.25 4.53
N ARG A 84 -35.97 13.00 3.43
CA ARG A 84 -36.31 12.48 2.11
C ARG A 84 -35.29 11.42 1.65
N SER A 85 -35.75 10.42 0.92
CA SER A 85 -34.90 9.38 0.31
C SER A 85 -33.90 9.95 -0.70
N LYS A 86 -34.14 11.13 -1.28
CA LYS A 86 -33.21 11.83 -2.18
C LYS A 86 -31.78 11.98 -1.61
N VAL A 87 -31.65 12.06 -0.28
CA VAL A 87 -30.33 12.16 0.38
C VAL A 87 -29.44 10.95 0.11
N ARG A 88 -29.99 9.79 -0.25
CA ARG A 88 -29.23 8.60 -0.67
C ARG A 88 -28.45 8.79 -1.97
N ARG A 89 -28.72 9.84 -2.71
CA ARG A 89 -27.98 10.27 -3.89
C ARG A 89 -26.82 11.21 -3.55
N GLU A 90 -26.83 11.80 -2.37
CA GLU A 90 -25.91 12.86 -1.96
C GLU A 90 -24.94 12.43 -0.85
N ARG A 91 -25.40 11.57 0.08
CA ARG A 91 -24.63 11.18 1.27
C ARG A 91 -23.54 10.18 0.93
N MET A 92 -22.33 10.52 1.34
CA MET A 92 -21.17 9.64 1.26
C MET A 92 -20.93 8.90 2.57
N GLY A 93 -20.34 7.71 2.46
CA GLY A 93 -19.73 6.98 3.56
C GLY A 93 -18.21 6.87 3.38
N HIS A 94 -17.57 6.14 4.27
CA HIS A 94 -16.14 5.84 4.16
C HIS A 94 -15.82 4.44 4.70
N ILE A 95 -14.67 3.93 4.33
CA ILE A 95 -14.08 2.70 4.86
C ILE A 95 -12.74 3.07 5.48
N GLU A 96 -12.58 2.84 6.79
CA GLU A 96 -11.28 2.96 7.45
C GLU A 96 -10.40 1.76 7.10
N LEU A 97 -9.24 2.01 6.52
CA LEU A 97 -8.31 0.95 6.15
C LEU A 97 -7.46 0.53 7.36
N ALA A 98 -7.22 -0.77 7.49
CA ALA A 98 -6.36 -1.34 8.52
C ALA A 98 -4.86 -1.09 8.27
N ALA A 99 -4.50 -0.80 7.02
CA ALA A 99 -3.17 -0.38 6.62
C ALA A 99 -3.29 0.66 5.49
N PRO A 100 -2.36 1.62 5.39
CA PRO A 100 -2.39 2.59 4.31
C PRO A 100 -2.19 1.92 2.94
N VAL A 101 -2.74 2.55 1.91
CA VAL A 101 -2.71 2.07 0.52
C VAL A 101 -2.31 3.22 -0.39
N VAL A 102 -1.42 2.99 -1.33
CA VAL A 102 -1.02 3.99 -2.32
C VAL A 102 -2.08 4.11 -3.42
N HIS A 103 -2.49 5.33 -3.73
CA HIS A 103 -3.43 5.56 -4.82
C HIS A 103 -2.77 5.30 -6.19
N ILE A 104 -3.33 4.37 -6.96
CA ILE A 104 -2.77 3.87 -8.23
C ILE A 104 -2.50 4.96 -9.28
N TRP A 105 -3.28 6.04 -9.32
CA TRP A 105 -3.10 7.12 -10.29
C TRP A 105 -1.77 7.86 -10.13
N TYR A 106 -1.26 7.97 -8.89
CA TYR A 106 -0.01 8.68 -8.61
C TYR A 106 1.22 7.79 -8.77
N LEU A 107 1.02 6.47 -8.81
CA LEU A 107 2.06 5.50 -9.16
C LEU A 107 2.13 5.27 -10.68
N ARG A 108 1.01 4.94 -11.30
CA ARG A 108 0.88 4.56 -12.72
C ARG A 108 0.01 5.53 -13.51
N GLY A 109 0.30 6.83 -13.46
CA GLY A 109 -0.26 7.84 -14.35
C GLY A 109 0.52 7.94 -15.68
N THR A 110 0.18 8.93 -16.51
CA THR A 110 1.02 9.36 -17.64
C THR A 110 2.42 9.77 -17.16
N ARG A 111 2.50 10.27 -15.93
CA ARG A 111 3.71 10.52 -15.17
C ARG A 111 3.51 9.94 -13.77
N SER A 112 4.49 9.21 -13.25
CA SER A 112 4.47 8.78 -11.86
C SER A 112 4.81 9.96 -10.95
N TRP A 113 3.80 10.58 -10.36
CA TRP A 113 3.98 11.70 -9.45
C TRP A 113 4.81 11.32 -8.23
N LEU A 114 4.59 10.12 -7.69
CA LEU A 114 5.37 9.58 -6.58
C LEU A 114 6.84 9.44 -6.93
N ALA A 115 7.17 8.91 -8.11
CA ALA A 115 8.57 8.74 -8.51
C ALA A 115 9.30 10.08 -8.68
N TYR A 116 8.62 11.12 -9.18
CA TYR A 116 9.21 12.46 -9.27
C TYR A 116 9.31 13.14 -7.91
N LEU A 117 8.32 12.96 -7.04
CA LEU A 117 8.32 13.57 -5.71
C LEU A 117 9.41 12.95 -4.83
N LEU A 118 9.44 11.62 -4.78
CA LEU A 118 10.31 10.86 -3.88
C LEU A 118 11.75 10.70 -4.43
N GLY A 119 11.95 10.81 -5.74
CA GLY A 119 13.29 10.77 -6.33
C GLY A 119 14.13 11.95 -5.89
N GLY A 120 15.45 11.75 -5.67
CA GLY A 120 16.40 12.78 -5.35
C GLY A 120 16.99 13.46 -6.58
N LEU A 121 17.87 14.42 -6.34
CA LEU A 121 18.63 15.11 -7.38
C LEU A 121 19.90 14.33 -7.79
N GLU A 122 20.48 13.60 -6.85
CA GLU A 122 21.67 12.78 -7.11
C GLU A 122 21.28 11.44 -7.79
N PRO A 123 22.19 10.87 -8.62
CA PRO A 123 21.92 9.59 -9.28
C PRO A 123 21.63 8.43 -8.33
N LYS A 124 22.25 8.44 -7.15
CA LYS A 124 22.05 7.41 -6.13
C LYS A 124 20.67 7.44 -5.49
N GLU A 125 20.05 8.62 -5.48
CA GLU A 125 18.74 8.86 -4.88
C GLU A 125 17.58 8.76 -5.89
N GLU A 126 17.86 8.42 -7.15
CA GLU A 126 16.84 8.33 -8.18
C GLU A 126 15.95 7.11 -7.95
N LEU A 127 14.67 7.34 -7.66
CA LEU A 127 13.66 6.31 -7.56
C LEU A 127 12.87 6.18 -8.87
N LYS A 128 12.94 5.01 -9.50
CA LYS A 128 12.18 4.70 -10.70
C LYS A 128 10.79 4.18 -10.31
N ALA A 129 9.77 4.48 -11.14
CA ALA A 129 8.41 4.00 -10.91
C ALA A 129 8.30 2.48 -10.73
N LYS A 130 9.11 1.69 -11.47
CA LYS A 130 9.17 0.22 -11.31
C LYS A 130 9.72 -0.22 -9.95
N GLN A 131 10.67 0.53 -9.40
CA GLN A 131 11.24 0.24 -8.09
C GLN A 131 10.24 0.55 -6.98
N LEU A 132 9.57 1.72 -7.05
CA LEU A 132 8.47 2.06 -6.14
C LEU A 132 7.34 1.02 -6.21
N GLU A 133 7.02 0.54 -7.41
CA GLU A 133 6.04 -0.52 -7.57
C GLU A 133 6.43 -1.80 -6.82
N LYS A 134 7.71 -2.23 -6.89
CA LYS A 134 8.18 -3.38 -6.11
C LYS A 134 8.00 -3.16 -4.61
N VAL A 135 8.31 -1.98 -4.10
CA VAL A 135 8.12 -1.64 -2.68
C VAL A 135 6.65 -1.66 -2.29
N ILE A 136 5.78 -0.98 -3.05
CA ILE A 136 4.34 -0.86 -2.75
C ILE A 136 3.64 -2.24 -2.73
N TYR A 137 4.09 -3.17 -3.58
CA TYR A 137 3.54 -4.53 -3.65
C TYR A 137 4.36 -5.58 -2.90
N PHE A 138 5.16 -5.15 -1.93
CA PHE A 138 5.87 -6.03 -0.99
C PHE A 138 6.89 -6.97 -1.64
N ALA A 139 7.50 -6.56 -2.74
CA ALA A 139 8.56 -7.29 -3.44
C ALA A 139 9.95 -6.67 -3.24
N ALA A 140 10.06 -5.59 -2.51
CA ALA A 140 11.31 -4.92 -2.14
C ALA A 140 11.12 -4.05 -0.91
N TYR A 141 12.21 -3.71 -0.26
CA TYR A 141 12.26 -2.85 0.92
C TYR A 141 12.89 -1.51 0.58
N LEU A 142 12.40 -0.45 1.20
CA LEU A 142 12.86 0.92 1.01
C LEU A 142 13.46 1.46 2.30
N VAL A 143 14.65 2.01 2.23
CA VAL A 143 15.28 2.75 3.33
C VAL A 143 14.71 4.18 3.32
N SER A 144 14.05 4.57 4.41
CA SER A 144 13.41 5.89 4.53
C SER A 144 14.37 6.93 5.07
N THR A 145 15.03 6.63 6.18
CA THR A 145 16.02 7.51 6.80
C THR A 145 17.26 6.74 7.23
N VAL A 146 18.40 7.42 7.28
CA VAL A 146 19.67 6.87 7.78
C VAL A 146 20.29 7.93 8.70
N ASP A 147 20.63 7.55 9.91
CA ASP A 147 21.40 8.37 10.84
C ASP A 147 22.90 8.25 10.50
N ALA A 148 23.35 9.14 9.63
CA ALA A 148 24.74 9.13 9.16
C ALA A 148 25.72 9.53 10.26
N ASP A 149 25.31 10.43 11.15
CA ASP A 149 26.18 10.95 12.22
C ASP A 149 26.41 9.88 13.28
N LYS A 150 25.37 9.20 13.73
CA LYS A 150 25.45 8.07 14.66
C LYS A 150 26.26 6.92 14.04
N ARG A 151 25.98 6.56 12.78
CA ARG A 151 26.74 5.52 12.08
C ARG A 151 28.24 5.84 11.99
N HIS A 152 28.58 7.12 11.77
CA HIS A 152 29.98 7.53 11.67
C HIS A 152 30.67 7.53 13.05
N ALA A 153 29.95 7.95 14.09
CA ALA A 153 30.49 7.92 15.46
C ALA A 153 30.79 6.50 15.94
N ASP A 154 29.90 5.56 15.64
CA ASP A 154 29.98 4.18 16.12
C ASP A 154 30.72 3.23 15.14
N HIS A 155 31.21 3.74 14.02
CA HIS A 155 31.77 2.92 12.91
C HIS A 155 32.85 1.94 13.39
N LYS A 156 33.77 2.38 14.26
CA LYS A 156 34.85 1.52 14.75
C LYS A 156 34.32 0.33 15.56
N GLN A 157 33.38 0.60 16.45
CA GLN A 157 32.77 -0.45 17.26
C GLN A 157 32.01 -1.46 16.39
N LEU A 158 31.25 -0.96 15.41
CA LEU A 158 30.50 -1.80 14.49
C LEU A 158 31.42 -2.66 13.60
N GLU A 159 32.57 -2.15 13.22
CA GLU A 159 33.58 -2.90 12.46
C GLU A 159 34.23 -3.99 13.32
N GLU A 160 34.53 -3.68 14.59
CA GLU A 160 35.05 -4.67 15.55
C GLU A 160 34.03 -5.79 15.78
N ASP A 161 32.75 -5.45 16.05
CA ASP A 161 31.66 -6.40 16.26
C ASP A 161 31.46 -7.31 15.01
N TYR A 162 31.55 -6.74 13.80
CA TYR A 162 31.49 -7.49 12.54
C TYR A 162 32.66 -8.48 12.39
N LEU A 163 33.89 -8.05 12.72
CA LEU A 163 35.07 -8.91 12.64
C LEU A 163 35.01 -10.05 13.66
N GLU A 164 34.61 -9.77 14.89
CA GLU A 164 34.41 -10.77 15.95
C GLU A 164 33.38 -11.83 15.52
N GLU A 165 32.31 -11.43 14.87
CA GLU A 165 31.30 -12.35 14.37
C GLU A 165 31.81 -13.22 13.21
N CYS A 166 32.54 -12.64 12.26
CA CYS A 166 33.20 -13.40 11.19
C CYS A 166 34.19 -14.47 11.76
N GLU A 167 34.93 -14.10 12.81
CA GLU A 167 35.79 -15.06 13.52
C GLU A 167 34.99 -16.13 14.26
N ALA A 168 33.87 -15.78 14.89
CA ALA A 168 32.99 -16.73 15.59
C ALA A 168 32.45 -17.78 14.62
N ILE A 169 31.91 -17.35 13.46
CA ILE A 169 31.41 -18.24 12.41
C ILE A 169 32.51 -19.15 11.90
N THR A 170 33.72 -18.62 11.72
CA THR A 170 34.87 -19.40 11.25
C THR A 170 35.27 -20.48 12.29
N LYS A 171 35.31 -20.14 13.58
CA LYS A 171 35.60 -21.07 14.69
C LYS A 171 34.50 -22.14 14.80
N ASP A 172 33.24 -21.78 14.67
CA ASP A 172 32.13 -22.73 14.71
C ASP A 172 32.09 -23.66 13.49
N ARG A 173 32.46 -23.15 12.30
CA ARG A 173 32.68 -23.96 11.11
C ARG A 173 33.75 -25.04 11.38
N GLU A 174 34.94 -24.64 11.84
CA GLU A 174 36.01 -25.56 12.13
C GLU A 174 35.62 -26.61 13.17
N LYS A 175 34.96 -26.17 14.24
CA LYS A 175 34.51 -27.07 15.31
C LYS A 175 33.46 -28.09 14.83
N SER A 176 32.46 -27.60 14.08
CA SER A 176 31.39 -28.44 13.51
C SER A 176 31.95 -29.44 12.48
N MET A 177 32.87 -28.99 11.61
CA MET A 177 33.53 -29.86 10.64
C MET A 177 34.39 -30.94 11.32
N LYS A 178 35.19 -30.57 12.34
CA LYS A 178 35.99 -31.54 13.12
C LYS A 178 35.11 -32.55 13.84
N ALA A 179 33.96 -32.12 14.40
CA ALA A 179 33.03 -33.02 15.05
C ALA A 179 32.38 -34.01 14.07
N LYS A 180 31.99 -33.50 12.89
CA LYS A 180 31.34 -34.32 11.85
C LYS A 180 32.33 -35.36 11.26
N LEU A 181 33.58 -34.97 11.00
CA LEU A 181 34.60 -35.89 10.55
C LEU A 181 34.86 -37.00 11.54
N LYS A 182 34.96 -36.70 12.86
CA LYS A 182 35.13 -37.73 13.90
C LYS A 182 33.94 -38.70 13.96
N GLU A 183 32.72 -38.18 13.82
CA GLU A 183 31.49 -38.99 13.77
C GLU A 183 31.54 -39.95 12.56
N GLN A 184 31.88 -39.44 11.39
CA GLN A 184 31.98 -40.20 10.15
C GLN A 184 33.10 -41.30 10.21
N GLU A 185 34.27 -40.96 10.75
CA GLU A 185 35.34 -41.94 10.96
C GLU A 185 34.91 -43.05 11.94
N ALA A 186 34.20 -42.71 13.00
CA ALA A 186 33.69 -43.70 13.96
C ALA A 186 32.65 -44.63 13.32
N GLU A 187 31.75 -44.06 12.49
CA GLU A 187 30.74 -44.83 11.76
C GLU A 187 31.36 -45.79 10.73
N LEU A 188 32.36 -45.32 9.96
CA LEU A 188 33.07 -46.16 8.99
C LEU A 188 33.81 -47.34 9.68
N LYS A 189 34.47 -47.05 10.81
CA LYS A 189 35.14 -48.08 11.60
C LYS A 189 34.16 -49.12 12.18
N ALA A 190 32.95 -48.67 12.53
CA ALA A 190 31.89 -49.58 12.99
C ALA A 190 31.41 -50.48 11.85
N MET A 191 31.14 -49.92 10.66
CA MET A 191 30.74 -50.68 9.48
C MET A 191 31.77 -51.71 9.03
N GLU A 192 33.06 -51.34 9.09
CA GLU A 192 34.17 -52.25 8.79
C GLU A 192 34.23 -53.43 9.78
N LYS A 193 34.03 -53.16 11.10
CA LYS A 193 33.99 -54.20 12.13
C LYS A 193 32.80 -55.14 11.99
N ASP A 194 31.63 -54.62 11.56
CA ASP A 194 30.42 -55.37 11.32
C ASP A 194 30.42 -56.19 10.02
N GLY A 195 31.52 -56.10 9.23
CA GLY A 195 31.69 -56.88 7.99
C GLY A 195 30.82 -56.41 6.83
N ALA A 196 30.51 -55.10 6.76
CA ALA A 196 29.70 -54.53 5.69
C ALA A 196 30.38 -54.70 4.32
N LYS A 197 29.58 -54.86 3.25
CA LYS A 197 30.12 -54.99 1.90
C LYS A 197 30.77 -53.71 1.44
N GLU A 198 31.83 -53.85 0.67
CA GLU A 198 32.59 -52.70 0.12
C GLU A 198 31.67 -51.73 -0.70
N SER A 199 30.65 -52.26 -1.36
CA SER A 199 29.64 -51.44 -2.05
C SER A 199 28.85 -50.53 -1.09
N ASP A 200 28.54 -50.98 0.10
CA ASP A 200 27.74 -50.27 1.11
C ASP A 200 28.61 -49.21 1.78
N ILE A 201 29.86 -49.52 2.05
CA ILE A 201 30.85 -48.56 2.58
C ILE A 201 31.05 -47.41 1.57
N LYS A 202 31.23 -47.72 0.28
CA LYS A 202 31.38 -46.70 -0.79
C LYS A 202 30.09 -45.87 -0.96
N ALA A 203 28.90 -46.48 -0.82
CA ALA A 203 27.64 -45.76 -0.85
C ALA A 203 27.50 -44.80 0.34
N ARG A 204 27.89 -45.25 1.55
CA ARG A 204 27.86 -44.39 2.74
C ARG A 204 28.89 -43.25 2.66
N GLN A 205 30.09 -43.50 2.16
CA GLN A 205 31.10 -42.43 1.92
C GLN A 205 30.57 -41.33 1.00
N LYS A 206 29.90 -41.68 -0.09
CA LYS A 206 29.28 -40.68 -0.98
C LYS A 206 28.17 -39.84 -0.28
N ILE A 207 27.46 -40.43 0.69
CA ILE A 207 26.48 -39.70 1.49
C ILE A 207 27.20 -38.77 2.46
N MET A 208 28.24 -39.23 3.13
CA MET A 208 29.07 -38.44 4.03
C MET A 208 29.70 -37.23 3.33
N ASP A 209 30.25 -37.43 2.12
CA ASP A 209 30.82 -36.35 1.30
C ASP A 209 29.75 -35.27 0.99
N LYS A 210 28.52 -35.70 0.70
CA LYS A 210 27.39 -34.75 0.48
C LYS A 210 26.99 -34.04 1.76
N GLU A 211 26.96 -34.71 2.88
CA GLU A 211 26.68 -34.11 4.19
C GLU A 211 27.75 -33.08 4.56
N GLU A 212 29.01 -33.39 4.34
CA GLU A 212 30.12 -32.47 4.55
C GLU A 212 30.03 -31.24 3.63
N GLN A 213 29.76 -31.48 2.35
CA GLN A 213 29.59 -30.38 1.40
C GLN A 213 28.40 -29.49 1.79
N SER A 214 27.28 -30.08 2.17
CA SER A 214 26.12 -29.33 2.64
C SER A 214 26.40 -28.48 3.89
N LEU A 215 27.22 -29.00 4.80
CA LEU A 215 27.66 -28.26 5.99
C LEU A 215 28.61 -27.10 5.62
N ARG A 216 29.52 -27.30 4.70
CA ARG A 216 30.38 -26.22 4.18
C ARG A 216 29.57 -25.15 3.51
N ASP A 217 28.66 -25.53 2.59
CA ASP A 217 27.81 -24.60 1.87
C ASP A 217 26.95 -23.78 2.83
N ARG A 218 26.50 -24.36 3.94
CA ARG A 218 25.73 -23.66 4.97
C ARG A 218 26.54 -22.53 5.61
N PHE A 219 27.77 -22.83 6.08
CA PHE A 219 28.64 -21.83 6.70
C PHE A 219 29.14 -20.78 5.71
N ASP A 220 29.41 -21.19 4.46
CA ASP A 220 29.82 -20.27 3.40
C ASP A 220 28.67 -19.30 3.07
N ASN A 221 27.42 -19.78 3.00
CA ASN A 221 26.24 -18.93 2.81
C ASN A 221 25.99 -17.97 3.98
N GLU A 222 26.16 -18.44 5.23
CA GLU A 222 26.05 -17.62 6.43
C GLU A 222 27.10 -16.52 6.45
N MET A 223 28.37 -16.85 6.19
CA MET A 223 29.46 -15.90 6.07
C MET A 223 29.25 -14.88 4.94
N ASP A 224 28.77 -15.33 3.79
CA ASP A 224 28.45 -14.44 2.65
C ASP A 224 27.31 -13.49 2.99
N LEU A 225 26.28 -13.96 3.68
CA LEU A 225 25.17 -13.12 4.11
C LEU A 225 25.63 -12.02 5.10
N VAL A 226 26.47 -12.38 6.08
CA VAL A 226 27.02 -11.41 7.04
C VAL A 226 27.88 -10.35 6.33
N LYS A 227 28.76 -10.77 5.43
CA LYS A 227 29.58 -9.84 4.63
C LYS A 227 28.73 -8.91 3.77
N ARG A 228 27.75 -9.46 3.06
CA ARG A 228 26.82 -8.68 2.24
C ARG A 228 26.00 -7.71 3.08
N ALA A 229 25.60 -8.12 4.29
CA ALA A 229 24.88 -7.25 5.22
C ALA A 229 25.72 -6.06 5.67
N TRP A 230 27.00 -6.30 5.98
CA TRP A 230 27.95 -5.24 6.33
C TRP A 230 28.22 -4.27 5.17
N ASP A 231 28.51 -4.78 3.97
CA ASP A 231 28.77 -3.97 2.79
C ASP A 231 27.55 -3.12 2.41
N GLU A 232 26.36 -3.72 2.51
CA GLU A 232 25.11 -3.05 2.22
C GLU A 232 24.81 -1.98 3.27
N PHE A 233 25.03 -2.26 4.56
CA PHE A 233 24.88 -1.31 5.66
C PHE A 233 25.85 -0.12 5.52
N ALA A 234 27.12 -0.38 5.19
CA ALA A 234 28.11 0.68 4.99
C ALA A 234 27.71 1.64 3.85
N SER A 235 27.03 1.13 2.83
CA SER A 235 26.57 1.89 1.67
C SER A 235 25.12 2.37 1.78
N LEU A 236 24.44 2.20 2.93
CA LEU A 236 23.06 2.65 3.11
C LEU A 236 22.92 4.17 2.97
N HIS A 237 21.93 4.57 2.23
CA HIS A 237 21.50 5.95 2.10
C HIS A 237 19.98 6.03 2.01
N PRO A 238 19.34 7.15 2.33
CA PRO A 238 17.91 7.33 2.13
C PRO A 238 17.53 7.04 0.68
N ARG A 239 16.37 6.41 0.48
CA ARG A 239 15.83 5.99 -0.83
C ARG A 239 16.50 4.77 -1.46
N LYS A 240 17.44 4.10 -0.77
CA LYS A 240 18.02 2.85 -1.24
C LYS A 240 16.95 1.74 -1.19
N ILE A 241 16.95 0.88 -2.21
CA ILE A 241 16.02 -0.25 -2.32
C ILE A 241 16.80 -1.56 -2.21
N ILE A 242 16.31 -2.45 -1.36
CA ILE A 242 16.85 -3.79 -1.13
C ILE A 242 15.79 -4.78 -1.59
N GLU A 243 16.14 -5.65 -2.54
CA GLU A 243 15.22 -6.63 -3.12
C GLU A 243 15.32 -8.00 -2.44
N ASP A 244 16.42 -8.30 -1.79
CA ASP A 244 16.67 -9.56 -1.08
C ASP A 244 16.09 -9.49 0.34
N GLU A 245 15.07 -10.31 0.62
CA GLU A 245 14.38 -10.35 1.91
C GLU A 245 15.30 -10.88 3.03
N ALA A 246 16.16 -11.86 2.74
CA ALA A 246 17.06 -12.40 3.74
C ALA A 246 18.11 -11.35 4.15
N LEU A 247 18.66 -10.65 3.18
CA LEU A 247 19.59 -9.55 3.40
C LEU A 247 18.92 -8.40 4.17
N TRP A 248 17.67 -8.04 3.84
CA TRP A 248 16.94 -7.00 4.57
C TRP A 248 16.73 -7.36 6.03
N ARG A 249 16.33 -8.61 6.33
CA ARG A 249 16.16 -9.07 7.71
C ARG A 249 17.47 -8.99 8.48
N GLU A 250 18.54 -9.47 7.88
CA GLU A 250 19.87 -9.46 8.49
C GLU A 250 20.34 -8.05 8.83
N ILE A 251 20.19 -7.10 7.90
CA ILE A 251 20.54 -5.69 8.13
C ILE A 251 19.65 -5.08 9.22
N LYS A 252 18.36 -5.39 9.20
CA LYS A 252 17.40 -4.86 10.18
C LYS A 252 17.70 -5.38 11.58
N ASP A 253 17.93 -6.68 11.73
CA ASP A 253 18.17 -7.31 13.02
C ASP A 253 19.47 -6.80 13.68
N ARG A 254 20.49 -6.48 12.89
CA ARG A 254 21.80 -5.99 13.37
C ARG A 254 21.86 -4.48 13.54
N TYR A 255 21.29 -3.71 12.61
CA TYR A 255 21.57 -2.28 12.46
C TYR A 255 20.31 -1.41 12.52
N GLN A 256 19.19 -1.90 13.07
CA GLN A 256 17.91 -1.17 13.14
C GLN A 256 17.99 0.19 13.82
N ASP A 257 18.95 0.40 14.71
CA ASP A 257 19.14 1.65 15.45
C ASP A 257 19.73 2.79 14.60
N TYR A 258 20.25 2.49 13.42
CA TYR A 258 20.95 3.42 12.52
C TYR A 258 20.13 3.82 11.30
N PHE A 259 19.02 3.14 11.04
CA PHE A 259 18.18 3.48 9.90
C PHE A 259 16.73 3.09 10.15
N THR A 260 15.84 3.73 9.39
CA THR A 260 14.44 3.31 9.32
C THR A 260 14.08 2.97 7.90
N GLY A 261 13.19 2.02 7.74
CA GLY A 261 12.72 1.60 6.43
C GLY A 261 11.68 0.48 6.54
N GLY A 262 11.19 0.05 5.41
CA GLY A 262 10.18 -0.99 5.36
C GLY A 262 9.68 -1.26 3.95
N THR A 263 8.52 -1.85 3.86
CA THR A 263 7.86 -2.18 2.59
C THR A 263 6.42 -1.69 2.58
N GLY A 264 5.80 -1.66 1.40
CA GLY A 264 4.41 -1.23 1.25
C GLY A 264 4.21 0.28 1.31
N ALA A 265 2.95 0.69 1.50
CA ALA A 265 2.56 2.09 1.56
C ALA A 265 3.09 2.80 2.82
N ASP A 266 3.34 2.06 3.91
CA ASP A 266 3.92 2.60 5.14
C ASP A 266 5.29 3.23 4.90
N ALA A 267 6.18 2.54 4.18
CA ALA A 267 7.51 3.04 3.83
C ALA A 267 7.43 4.30 2.95
N ILE A 268 6.50 4.34 2.00
CA ILE A 268 6.26 5.51 1.16
C ILE A 268 5.75 6.70 1.98
N LYS A 269 4.85 6.45 2.93
CA LYS A 269 4.31 7.48 3.84
C LYS A 269 5.41 8.10 4.70
N MET A 270 6.26 7.26 5.30
CA MET A 270 7.42 7.73 6.07
C MET A 270 8.35 8.60 5.24
N LEU A 271 8.61 8.21 3.99
CA LEU A 271 9.48 8.98 3.11
C LEU A 271 8.84 10.32 2.69
N ILE A 272 7.52 10.37 2.45
CA ILE A 272 6.79 11.63 2.18
C ILE A 272 6.84 12.55 3.39
N ASP A 273 6.65 12.00 4.59
CA ASP A 273 6.65 12.78 5.84
C ASP A 273 8.03 13.35 6.18
N SER A 274 9.12 12.72 5.70
CA SER A 274 10.50 13.20 5.88
C SER A 274 10.89 14.36 4.95
N ILE A 275 10.08 14.68 3.92
CA ILE A 275 10.40 15.74 2.96
C ILE A 275 9.92 17.10 3.48
N ASP A 276 10.87 18.01 3.68
CA ASP A 276 10.57 19.44 3.84
C ASP A 276 10.45 20.10 2.45
N PHE A 277 9.21 20.42 2.06
CA PHE A 277 8.89 20.92 0.72
C PHE A 277 9.46 22.32 0.46
N ASP A 278 9.57 23.16 1.50
CA ASP A 278 10.09 24.53 1.34
C ASP A 278 11.60 24.50 1.04
N SER A 279 12.37 23.75 1.83
CA SER A 279 13.81 23.60 1.60
C SER A 279 14.12 22.82 0.32
N GLU A 280 13.30 21.83 -0.02
CA GLU A 280 13.47 21.01 -1.21
C GLU A 280 13.23 21.81 -2.50
N GLU A 281 12.25 22.71 -2.52
CA GLU A 281 12.02 23.60 -3.65
C GLU A 281 13.22 24.51 -3.91
N ILE A 282 13.80 25.10 -2.86
CA ILE A 282 14.98 25.94 -2.94
C ILE A 282 16.18 25.15 -3.49
N LYS A 283 16.43 23.96 -2.94
CA LYS A 283 17.53 23.07 -3.39
C LYS A 283 17.40 22.70 -4.87
N ILE A 284 16.18 22.41 -5.33
CA ILE A 284 15.97 22.05 -6.74
C ILE A 284 16.20 23.26 -7.65
N ARG A 285 15.76 24.46 -7.26
CA ARG A 285 16.00 25.70 -8.03
C ARG A 285 17.49 26.00 -8.14
N ASP A 286 18.19 25.97 -7.02
CA ASP A 286 19.64 26.17 -6.99
C ASP A 286 20.38 25.13 -7.84
N ALA A 287 20.01 23.86 -7.76
CA ALA A 287 20.60 22.81 -8.58
C ALA A 287 20.36 23.01 -10.11
N ILE A 288 19.22 23.58 -10.51
CA ILE A 288 18.92 23.87 -11.92
C ILE A 288 19.78 25.06 -12.44
N GLU A 289 20.04 26.05 -11.59
CA GLU A 289 20.78 27.29 -11.93
C GLU A 289 22.28 27.06 -11.81
N ASN A 290 22.76 26.59 -10.68
CA ASN A 290 24.18 26.53 -10.33
C ASN A 290 24.79 25.12 -10.46
N GLY A 291 23.96 24.08 -10.68
CA GLY A 291 24.41 22.69 -10.73
C GLY A 291 24.52 22.02 -9.34
N LEU A 292 24.99 20.79 -9.32
CA LEU A 292 25.22 20.01 -8.10
C LEU A 292 26.72 19.95 -7.80
N LYS A 293 27.12 20.33 -6.57
CA LYS A 293 28.53 20.27 -6.12
C LYS A 293 29.48 20.97 -7.09
N GLY A 294 29.06 22.13 -7.62
CA GLY A 294 29.86 22.94 -8.57
C GLY A 294 29.95 22.39 -9.99
N LYS A 295 29.19 21.35 -10.33
CA LYS A 295 29.13 20.79 -11.70
C LYS A 295 27.74 21.02 -12.32
N PRO A 296 27.65 21.53 -13.55
CA PRO A 296 26.37 21.75 -14.22
C PRO A 296 25.64 20.42 -14.46
N LEU A 297 24.31 20.44 -14.36
CA LEU A 297 23.50 19.28 -14.65
C LEU A 297 23.51 18.95 -16.15
N SER A 298 23.57 17.67 -16.50
CA SER A 298 23.32 17.25 -17.89
C SER A 298 21.90 17.61 -18.34
N ALA A 299 21.69 17.81 -19.64
CA ALA A 299 20.40 18.19 -20.20
C ALA A 299 19.24 17.30 -19.75
N GLN A 300 19.46 15.98 -19.69
CA GLN A 300 18.46 15.01 -19.21
C GLN A 300 18.14 15.19 -17.73
N ARG A 301 19.15 15.39 -16.88
CA ARG A 301 18.96 15.63 -15.44
C ARG A 301 18.28 16.96 -15.19
N LYS A 302 18.65 18.00 -15.93
CA LYS A 302 17.98 19.31 -15.86
C LYS A 302 16.50 19.22 -16.19
N GLN A 303 16.12 18.46 -17.23
CA GLN A 303 14.71 18.22 -17.55
C GLN A 303 13.97 17.43 -16.45
N LYS A 304 14.60 16.43 -15.83
CA LYS A 304 14.02 15.70 -14.69
C LYS A 304 13.83 16.63 -13.49
N ALA A 305 14.84 17.43 -13.16
CA ALA A 305 14.77 18.41 -12.07
C ALA A 305 13.64 19.43 -12.28
N ILE A 306 13.46 19.96 -13.50
CA ILE A 306 12.36 20.85 -13.85
C ILE A 306 10.99 20.18 -13.66
N LYS A 307 10.86 18.92 -14.07
CA LYS A 307 9.61 18.17 -13.85
C LYS A 307 9.33 17.94 -12.36
N ARG A 308 10.36 17.64 -11.58
CA ARG A 308 10.26 17.50 -10.13
C ARG A 308 9.90 18.82 -9.46
N LEU A 309 10.57 19.92 -9.85
CA LEU A 309 10.28 21.26 -9.34
C LEU A 309 8.79 21.62 -9.51
N LYS A 310 8.21 21.35 -10.69
CA LYS A 310 6.79 21.61 -10.93
C LYS A 310 5.88 20.87 -9.98
N ILE A 311 6.22 19.63 -9.58
CA ILE A 311 5.43 18.83 -8.65
C ILE A 311 5.61 19.36 -7.24
N VAL A 312 6.85 19.59 -6.79
CA VAL A 312 7.15 20.13 -5.46
C VAL A 312 6.48 21.49 -5.26
N ALA A 313 6.61 22.40 -6.23
CA ALA A 313 5.97 23.70 -6.19
C ALA A 313 4.43 23.62 -6.13
N SER A 314 3.80 22.66 -6.82
CA SER A 314 2.36 22.47 -6.75
C SER A 314 1.86 21.98 -5.38
N PHE A 315 2.69 21.23 -4.65
CA PHE A 315 2.40 20.83 -3.26
C PHE A 315 2.77 21.94 -2.26
N ASN A 316 3.66 22.84 -2.62
CA ASN A 316 4.05 23.96 -1.77
C ASN A 316 3.14 25.19 -1.94
N GLN A 317 2.29 25.18 -2.97
CA GLN A 317 1.32 26.25 -3.21
C GLN A 317 0.40 26.45 -2.00
N ARG A 318 0.30 27.69 -1.53
CA ARG A 318 -0.52 28.11 -0.39
C ARG A 318 -1.71 28.94 -0.86
N ASP A 319 -2.81 28.84 -0.12
CA ASP A 319 -3.97 29.70 -0.28
C ASP A 319 -3.77 31.08 0.42
N GLU A 320 -4.76 31.96 0.32
CA GLU A 320 -4.74 33.26 0.97
C GLU A 320 -4.61 33.18 2.50
N SER A 321 -5.00 32.03 3.10
CA SER A 321 -4.87 31.76 4.54
C SER A 321 -3.50 31.19 4.95
N GLY A 322 -2.56 31.04 4.01
CA GLY A 322 -1.23 30.45 4.22
C GLY A 322 -1.23 28.92 4.33
N ARG A 323 -2.37 28.23 4.12
CA ARG A 323 -2.47 26.78 4.15
C ARG A 323 -2.10 26.21 2.79
N ARG A 324 -1.44 25.05 2.80
CA ARG A 324 -1.14 24.34 1.55
C ARG A 324 -2.45 23.88 0.88
N VAL A 325 -2.58 24.22 -0.41
CA VAL A 325 -3.77 23.87 -1.21
C VAL A 325 -3.89 22.37 -1.42
N ASN A 326 -2.76 21.71 -1.65
CA ASN A 326 -2.68 20.27 -1.86
C ASN A 326 -1.73 19.64 -0.84
N SER A 327 -2.16 18.53 -0.26
CA SER A 327 -1.30 17.74 0.64
C SER A 327 -0.80 16.50 -0.08
N PRO A 328 0.52 16.24 -0.08
CA PRO A 328 1.08 15.02 -0.67
C PRO A 328 0.62 13.75 0.07
N LYS A 329 0.21 13.86 1.35
CA LYS A 329 -0.40 12.76 2.12
C LYS A 329 -1.67 12.20 1.47
N ALA A 330 -2.37 13.00 0.67
CA ALA A 330 -3.57 12.57 -0.08
C ALA A 330 -3.27 11.54 -1.18
N MET A 331 -2.00 11.33 -1.54
CA MET A 331 -1.60 10.25 -2.46
C MET A 331 -1.57 8.87 -1.80
N ILE A 332 -1.61 8.84 -0.46
CA ILE A 332 -1.71 7.62 0.34
C ILE A 332 -3.05 7.63 1.06
N LEU A 333 -3.81 6.57 0.87
CA LEU A 333 -5.15 6.43 1.39
C LEU A 333 -5.12 5.68 2.72
N ASP A 334 -5.47 6.35 3.80
CA ASP A 334 -5.83 5.74 5.07
C ASP A 334 -7.34 5.44 5.12
N VAL A 335 -8.11 6.14 4.28
CA VAL A 335 -9.57 6.07 4.21
C VAL A 335 -10.02 6.03 2.76
N VAL A 336 -10.95 5.14 2.43
CA VAL A 336 -11.56 5.04 1.09
C VAL A 336 -12.97 5.65 1.13
N PRO A 337 -13.29 6.62 0.25
CA PRO A 337 -14.64 7.17 0.17
C PRO A 337 -15.60 6.16 -0.46
N VAL A 338 -16.81 6.06 0.10
CA VAL A 338 -17.89 5.24 -0.43
C VAL A 338 -18.93 6.17 -1.02
N ILE A 339 -19.12 6.07 -2.34
CA ILE A 339 -20.08 6.92 -3.06
C ILE A 339 -21.52 6.58 -2.67
N PRO A 340 -22.46 7.53 -2.83
CA PRO A 340 -23.88 7.32 -2.49
C PRO A 340 -24.49 6.09 -3.15
N PRO A 341 -25.41 5.38 -2.47
CA PRO A 341 -26.03 4.15 -2.98
C PRO A 341 -26.75 4.32 -4.33
N ASP A 342 -27.40 5.45 -4.55
CA ASP A 342 -28.14 5.69 -5.80
C ASP A 342 -27.24 5.87 -7.02
N LEU A 343 -25.94 6.14 -6.82
CA LEU A 343 -24.94 6.16 -7.88
C LEU A 343 -24.37 4.76 -8.19
N ARG A 344 -24.68 3.75 -7.35
CA ARG A 344 -24.31 2.35 -7.52
C ARG A 344 -25.49 1.42 -7.19
N PRO A 345 -26.61 1.58 -7.90
CA PRO A 345 -27.89 0.95 -7.54
C PRO A 345 -27.83 -0.57 -7.59
N MET A 346 -28.72 -1.17 -6.80
CA MET A 346 -29.03 -2.58 -6.79
C MET A 346 -30.53 -2.72 -7.02
N VAL A 347 -30.91 -3.30 -8.15
CA VAL A 347 -32.32 -3.38 -8.61
C VAL A 347 -32.74 -4.84 -8.68
N GLN A 348 -33.94 -5.12 -8.15
CA GLN A 348 -34.54 -6.45 -8.29
C GLN A 348 -35.19 -6.57 -9.68
N LEU A 349 -34.81 -7.61 -10.40
CA LEU A 349 -35.39 -7.98 -11.70
C LEU A 349 -36.59 -8.94 -11.48
N GLU A 350 -37.40 -9.06 -12.53
CA GLU A 350 -38.42 -10.11 -12.59
C GLU A 350 -37.80 -11.49 -12.39
N GLY A 351 -38.45 -12.33 -11.58
CA GLY A 351 -37.91 -13.64 -11.18
C GLY A 351 -36.99 -13.63 -9.95
N GLY A 352 -36.96 -12.55 -9.15
CA GLY A 352 -36.26 -12.49 -7.87
C GLY A 352 -34.76 -12.33 -7.94
N ARG A 353 -34.18 -12.20 -9.13
CA ARG A 353 -32.75 -11.92 -9.35
C ARG A 353 -32.45 -10.43 -9.13
N PHE A 354 -31.22 -10.14 -8.71
CA PHE A 354 -30.75 -8.76 -8.52
C PHE A 354 -29.74 -8.37 -9.58
N ALA A 355 -29.95 -7.22 -10.21
CA ALA A 355 -28.92 -6.53 -10.99
C ALA A 355 -28.23 -5.53 -10.06
N THR A 356 -26.92 -5.57 -10.00
CA THR A 356 -26.11 -4.69 -9.18
C THR A 356 -25.03 -4.00 -10.00
N SER A 357 -24.67 -2.80 -9.58
CA SER A 357 -23.51 -2.11 -10.13
C SER A 357 -22.21 -2.85 -9.78
N ASP A 358 -21.28 -2.91 -10.73
CA ASP A 358 -19.95 -3.51 -10.54
C ASP A 358 -19.18 -2.91 -9.34
N LEU A 359 -19.44 -1.62 -9.03
CA LEU A 359 -18.82 -0.95 -7.87
C LEU A 359 -19.17 -1.61 -6.54
N ASN A 360 -20.37 -2.15 -6.40
CA ASN A 360 -20.74 -2.85 -5.16
C ASN A 360 -19.88 -4.08 -4.93
N ASP A 361 -19.55 -4.84 -5.96
CA ASP A 361 -18.64 -5.98 -5.86
C ASP A 361 -17.21 -5.55 -5.53
N LEU A 362 -16.72 -4.48 -6.16
CA LEU A 362 -15.41 -3.92 -5.88
C LEU A 362 -15.30 -3.41 -4.41
N TYR A 363 -16.30 -2.68 -3.91
CA TYR A 363 -16.35 -2.26 -2.52
C TYR A 363 -16.41 -3.46 -1.55
N ARG A 364 -17.20 -4.49 -1.87
CA ARG A 364 -17.25 -5.71 -1.05
C ARG A 364 -15.90 -6.39 -0.94
N ARG A 365 -15.15 -6.46 -2.05
CA ARG A 365 -13.78 -7.02 -2.06
C ARG A 365 -12.86 -6.22 -1.15
N VAL A 366 -12.89 -4.88 -1.21
CA VAL A 366 -12.10 -4.02 -0.32
C VAL A 366 -12.44 -4.28 1.14
N ILE A 367 -13.75 -4.26 1.50
CA ILE A 367 -14.19 -4.46 2.89
C ILE A 367 -13.79 -5.84 3.40
N ASN A 368 -13.96 -6.90 2.61
CA ASN A 368 -13.59 -8.26 2.98
C ASN A 368 -12.09 -8.38 3.26
N ARG A 369 -11.23 -7.83 2.38
CA ARG A 369 -9.77 -7.83 2.57
C ARG A 369 -9.37 -7.01 3.78
N ASN A 370 -9.97 -5.83 3.95
CA ASN A 370 -9.72 -4.96 5.09
C ASN A 370 -10.09 -5.63 6.43
N ASN A 371 -11.27 -6.24 6.52
CA ASN A 371 -11.71 -6.95 7.72
C ASN A 371 -10.82 -8.17 8.04
N ARG A 372 -10.38 -8.89 7.00
CA ARG A 372 -9.44 -9.99 7.16
C ARG A 372 -8.08 -9.52 7.66
N LEU A 373 -7.54 -8.45 7.09
CA LEU A 373 -6.29 -7.86 7.53
C LEU A 373 -6.39 -7.38 8.99
N ARG A 374 -7.47 -6.68 9.36
CA ARG A 374 -7.69 -6.22 10.75
C ARG A 374 -7.66 -7.40 11.72
N ARG A 375 -8.35 -8.49 11.38
CA ARG A 375 -8.34 -9.72 12.20
C ARG A 375 -6.95 -10.35 12.31
N LEU A 376 -6.16 -10.37 11.23
CA LEU A 376 -4.79 -10.89 11.26
C LEU A 376 -3.87 -10.06 12.14
N LEU A 377 -4.03 -8.73 12.09
CA LEU A 377 -3.29 -7.81 12.95
C LEU A 377 -3.65 -7.98 14.42
N ASP A 378 -4.96 -8.11 14.74
CA ASP A 378 -5.46 -8.33 16.10
C ASP A 378 -4.97 -9.66 16.68
N LEU A 379 -4.78 -10.68 15.85
CA LEU A 379 -4.27 -12.00 16.23
C LEU A 379 -2.74 -12.09 16.30
N GLY A 380 -2.01 -11.04 15.94
CA GLY A 380 -0.54 -11.07 15.90
C GLY A 380 0.02 -12.06 14.88
N ALA A 381 -0.61 -12.20 13.71
CA ALA A 381 -0.19 -13.13 12.68
C ALA A 381 1.24 -12.84 12.17
N PRO A 382 1.98 -13.86 11.67
CA PRO A 382 3.31 -13.69 11.12
C PRO A 382 3.37 -12.62 10.01
N GLU A 383 4.47 -11.86 9.97
CA GLU A 383 4.64 -10.71 9.05
C GLU A 383 4.42 -11.09 7.57
N ILE A 384 4.85 -12.28 7.17
CA ILE A 384 4.67 -12.77 5.78
C ILE A 384 3.19 -12.84 5.41
N ILE A 385 2.34 -13.34 6.31
CA ILE A 385 0.90 -13.46 6.10
C ILE A 385 0.26 -12.08 6.07
N VAL A 386 0.64 -11.20 6.99
CA VAL A 386 0.17 -9.81 7.08
C VAL A 386 0.55 -9.05 5.80
N ASN A 387 1.80 -9.13 5.35
CA ASN A 387 2.27 -8.46 4.14
C ASN A 387 1.55 -8.97 2.89
N ASN A 388 1.26 -10.27 2.80
CA ASN A 388 0.47 -10.81 1.69
C ASN A 388 -0.97 -10.26 1.68
N GLU A 389 -1.62 -10.16 2.85
CA GLU A 389 -2.98 -9.59 2.93
C GLU A 389 -2.99 -8.07 2.69
N LYS A 390 -1.96 -7.33 3.15
CA LYS A 390 -1.75 -5.92 2.80
C LYS A 390 -1.61 -5.73 1.28
N ARG A 391 -0.86 -6.60 0.61
CA ARG A 391 -0.73 -6.59 -0.85
C ARG A 391 -2.07 -6.83 -1.54
N MET A 392 -2.85 -7.81 -1.06
CA MET A 392 -4.18 -8.08 -1.62
C MET A 392 -5.16 -6.93 -1.38
N LEU A 393 -5.04 -6.22 -0.24
CA LEU A 393 -5.82 -5.00 0.02
C LEU A 393 -5.43 -3.89 -0.96
N GLN A 394 -4.13 -3.67 -1.19
CA GLN A 394 -3.62 -2.72 -2.19
C GLN A 394 -4.22 -3.02 -3.58
N GLU A 395 -4.19 -4.29 -4.00
CA GLU A 395 -4.74 -4.72 -5.30
C GLU A 395 -6.27 -4.53 -5.38
N ALA A 396 -6.99 -4.76 -4.30
CA ALA A 396 -8.44 -4.55 -4.25
C ALA A 396 -8.81 -3.06 -4.36
N VAL A 397 -8.05 -2.18 -3.70
CA VAL A 397 -8.26 -0.72 -3.80
C VAL A 397 -7.87 -0.21 -5.18
N ASP A 398 -6.79 -0.72 -5.77
CA ASP A 398 -6.40 -0.38 -7.14
C ASP A 398 -7.49 -0.73 -8.15
N ALA A 399 -8.11 -1.91 -8.02
CA ALA A 399 -9.23 -2.33 -8.87
C ALA A 399 -10.46 -1.44 -8.69
N LEU A 400 -10.73 -0.96 -7.47
CA LEU A 400 -11.84 -0.04 -7.20
C LEU A 400 -11.64 1.31 -7.91
N PHE A 401 -10.43 1.86 -7.85
CA PHE A 401 -10.14 3.18 -8.46
C PHE A 401 -9.92 3.10 -9.97
N ASP A 402 -9.11 2.16 -10.47
CA ASP A 402 -8.79 2.04 -11.90
C ASP A 402 -8.48 0.58 -12.26
N ASN A 403 -9.54 -0.20 -12.48
CA ASN A 403 -9.42 -1.63 -12.79
C ASN A 403 -8.66 -1.87 -14.10
N GLY A 404 -7.65 -2.75 -14.06
CA GLY A 404 -6.81 -3.07 -15.21
C GLY A 404 -5.64 -2.10 -15.45
N ARG A 405 -5.45 -1.09 -14.60
CA ARG A 405 -4.28 -0.19 -14.66
C ARG A 405 -2.97 -0.94 -14.40
N ARG A 406 -3.01 -1.92 -13.50
CA ARG A 406 -1.90 -2.81 -13.18
C ARG A 406 -2.29 -4.27 -13.42
N GLY A 407 -1.68 -4.88 -14.42
CA GLY A 407 -1.89 -6.29 -14.74
C GLY A 407 -3.27 -6.62 -15.32
N ARG A 408 -3.73 -7.83 -15.07
CA ARG A 408 -5.04 -8.30 -15.57
C ARG A 408 -6.17 -7.66 -14.77
N PRO A 409 -7.22 -7.15 -15.44
CA PRO A 409 -8.35 -6.57 -14.76
C PRO A 409 -9.12 -7.64 -13.96
N VAL A 410 -9.72 -7.22 -12.86
CA VAL A 410 -10.69 -8.03 -12.12
C VAL A 410 -11.94 -8.19 -12.97
N THR A 411 -12.37 -9.42 -13.17
CA THR A 411 -13.51 -9.77 -14.02
C THR A 411 -14.69 -10.26 -13.20
N GLY A 412 -15.88 -10.06 -13.76
CA GLY A 412 -17.13 -10.63 -13.29
C GLY A 412 -17.58 -11.84 -14.13
N PRO A 413 -18.85 -12.21 -14.05
CA PRO A 413 -19.43 -13.28 -14.86
C PRO A 413 -19.18 -13.05 -16.35
N GLY A 414 -18.83 -14.11 -17.08
CA GLY A 414 -18.51 -14.04 -18.51
C GLY A 414 -17.18 -13.37 -18.85
N ASN A 415 -16.21 -13.33 -17.92
CA ASN A 415 -14.90 -12.72 -18.09
C ASN A 415 -14.91 -11.22 -18.47
N ARG A 416 -16.03 -10.54 -18.26
CA ARG A 416 -16.13 -9.10 -18.50
C ARG A 416 -15.39 -8.33 -17.40
N PRO A 417 -14.49 -7.38 -17.75
CA PRO A 417 -13.87 -6.51 -16.76
C PRO A 417 -14.91 -5.71 -15.97
N LEU A 418 -14.75 -5.64 -14.64
CA LEU A 418 -15.63 -4.83 -13.80
C LEU A 418 -15.34 -3.34 -14.01
N LYS A 419 -16.40 -2.53 -14.08
CA LYS A 419 -16.32 -1.09 -14.25
C LYS A 419 -15.91 -0.40 -12.96
N SER A 420 -14.76 0.27 -12.97
CA SER A 420 -14.19 0.99 -11.82
C SER A 420 -14.71 2.41 -11.67
N LEU A 421 -14.33 3.10 -10.59
CA LEU A 421 -14.64 4.53 -10.40
C LEU A 421 -14.05 5.40 -11.52
N SER A 422 -12.85 5.10 -11.98
CA SER A 422 -12.22 5.80 -13.09
C SER A 422 -13.02 5.69 -14.38
N ASP A 423 -13.60 4.51 -14.65
CA ASP A 423 -14.42 4.27 -15.85
C ASP A 423 -15.75 5.03 -15.82
N MET A 424 -16.23 5.42 -14.64
CA MET A 424 -17.40 6.30 -14.52
C MET A 424 -17.10 7.73 -14.95
N LEU A 425 -15.86 8.15 -14.93
CA LEU A 425 -15.43 9.50 -15.32
C LEU A 425 -14.97 9.58 -16.77
N LYS A 426 -14.36 8.49 -17.28
CA LYS A 426 -13.75 8.39 -18.61
C LYS A 426 -14.72 8.03 -19.71
N GLY A 427 -14.33 8.32 -20.95
CA GLY A 427 -14.97 7.85 -22.17
C GLY A 427 -16.27 8.57 -22.53
N LYS A 428 -16.99 8.03 -23.55
CA LYS A 428 -18.20 8.62 -24.13
C LYS A 428 -19.36 8.69 -23.13
N GLN A 429 -19.48 7.68 -22.27
CA GLN A 429 -20.52 7.55 -21.25
C GLN A 429 -20.06 8.04 -19.85
N GLY A 430 -18.84 8.60 -19.77
CA GLY A 430 -18.31 9.14 -18.53
C GLY A 430 -18.94 10.48 -18.18
N ARG A 431 -18.83 10.85 -16.89
CA ARG A 431 -19.44 12.06 -16.33
C ARG A 431 -19.00 13.34 -17.04
N PHE A 432 -17.73 13.45 -17.42
CA PHE A 432 -17.24 14.65 -18.10
C PHE A 432 -17.93 14.87 -19.43
N ARG A 433 -18.01 13.86 -20.31
CA ARG A 433 -18.60 14.00 -21.63
C ARG A 433 -20.12 13.98 -21.62
N GLN A 434 -20.74 13.19 -20.75
CA GLN A 434 -22.19 12.95 -20.77
C GLN A 434 -23.00 13.94 -19.91
N ASN A 435 -22.41 14.45 -18.81
CA ASN A 435 -23.15 15.22 -17.82
C ASN A 435 -22.60 16.63 -17.57
N LEU A 436 -21.35 16.94 -17.94
CA LEU A 436 -20.70 18.23 -17.71
C LEU A 436 -20.51 19.03 -18.99
N LEU A 437 -19.87 18.45 -20.03
CA LEU A 437 -19.66 19.11 -21.32
C LEU A 437 -20.95 19.20 -22.16
N GLY A 438 -21.85 18.26 -22.00
CA GLY A 438 -23.17 18.25 -22.61
C GLY A 438 -24.20 17.72 -21.62
N LYS A 439 -25.32 18.42 -21.46
CA LYS A 439 -26.44 18.05 -20.59
C LYS A 439 -27.70 17.85 -21.40
N ARG A 440 -28.54 16.90 -20.99
CA ARG A 440 -29.94 16.88 -21.45
C ARG A 440 -30.72 17.88 -20.61
N VAL A 441 -31.57 18.67 -21.23
CA VAL A 441 -32.44 19.65 -20.58
C VAL A 441 -33.88 19.30 -20.88
N ASP A 442 -34.77 19.61 -19.94
CA ASP A 442 -36.21 19.54 -20.15
C ASP A 442 -36.64 20.86 -20.82
N TYR A 443 -37.44 20.76 -21.85
CA TYR A 443 -38.02 21.92 -22.58
C TYR A 443 -39.33 22.36 -21.93
#